data_5ff11e155af469447e94b44af65f6714
#
_entry.id   5ff11e155af469447e94b44af65f6714
#
_cell.length_a   1.000
_cell.length_b   1.000
_cell.length_c   1.000
_cell.angle_alpha   90.00
_cell.angle_beta   90.00
_cell.angle_gamma   90.00
#
_symmetry.space_group_name_H-M   'P 1'
#
loop_
_entity.id
_entity.type
_entity.pdbx_description
1 polymer ?
#
loop_
_entity_poly.entity_id
_entity_poly.type
_entity_poly.pdbx_seq_one_letter_code
_entity_poly.pdbx_strand_id
1 'polypeptide(L)'
;LAGSSAASDVYKRQEELLAQYSKNGVQKVIVSAPVKAGTVANLVYGVNESIYDPNMHNIVTAASCTTNCLAPIVKVVHESLGIKHGSITTIHNVTNTQTIVDRPSKDFRRSRSALNSLIPTTTGSATAINLIYPELNGKLNGSAVRVPLLNASLTDAVFELNTSTTVSEVNGLFENAAETYLKDILGYESRALVSSDFVNDP
;
A
#
# COMPACT_ATOMS: atom_id res chain seq x y z
N LEU A 1 -9.61 20.84 16.94
CA LEU A 1 -9.88 20.88 15.49
C LEU A 1 -8.84 20.03 14.79
N ALA A 2 -9.19 18.80 14.47
CA ALA A 2 -8.36 17.94 13.62
C ALA A 2 -8.44 18.47 12.18
N GLY A 3 -7.46 19.25 11.77
CA GLY A 3 -7.32 19.67 10.40
C GLY A 3 -6.83 18.51 9.55
N SER A 4 -7.71 17.84 8.83
CA SER A 4 -7.32 16.91 7.78
C SER A 4 -6.74 17.69 6.60
N SER A 5 -5.43 17.70 6.44
CA SER A 5 -4.79 18.24 5.25
C SER A 5 -4.51 17.07 4.29
N ALA A 6 -5.31 16.96 3.25
CA ALA A 6 -5.15 15.98 2.17
C ALA A 6 -3.94 16.27 1.24
N ALA A 7 -3.20 17.35 1.49
CA ALA A 7 -1.99 17.63 0.76
C ALA A 7 -0.85 16.75 1.27
N SER A 8 -0.75 15.54 0.73
CA SER A 8 0.40 14.66 0.95
C SER A 8 1.61 15.17 0.19
N ASP A 9 2.12 16.31 0.59
CA ASP A 9 3.40 16.81 0.13
C ASP A 9 4.50 15.90 0.67
N VAL A 10 5.41 15.44 -0.18
CA VAL A 10 6.57 14.61 0.21
C VAL A 10 7.35 15.27 1.34
N TYR A 11 7.35 16.60 1.39
CA TYR A 11 7.95 17.40 2.43
C TYR A 11 7.30 17.20 3.81
N LYS A 12 5.96 17.06 3.89
CA LYS A 12 5.23 16.88 5.14
C LYS A 12 5.34 15.47 5.75
N ARG A 13 6.02 14.57 5.07
CA ARG A 13 6.23 13.18 5.52
C ARG A 13 7.58 12.97 6.20
N GLN A 14 8.31 14.03 6.52
CA GLN A 14 9.56 13.93 7.25
C GLN A 14 9.27 13.91 8.75
N GLU A 15 9.87 12.97 9.47
CA GLU A 15 9.67 12.78 10.91
C GLU A 15 9.91 14.06 11.71
N GLU A 16 10.94 14.84 11.34
CA GLU A 16 11.26 16.12 11.98
C GLU A 16 10.12 17.14 11.91
N LEU A 17 9.39 17.16 10.79
CA LEU A 17 8.23 18.06 10.63
C LEU A 17 7.01 17.54 11.39
N LEU A 18 6.84 16.22 11.44
CA LEU A 18 5.77 15.60 12.21
C LEU A 18 5.97 15.83 13.71
N ALA A 19 7.21 15.83 14.19
CA ALA A 19 7.54 16.13 15.58
C ALA A 19 7.15 17.55 16.00
N GLN A 20 6.96 18.50 15.06
CA GLN A 20 6.49 19.84 15.38
C GLN A 20 5.05 19.85 15.91
N TYR A 21 4.23 18.89 15.54
CA TYR A 21 2.87 18.77 16.08
C TYR A 21 2.89 18.51 17.59
N SER A 22 3.80 17.68 18.06
CA SER A 22 3.97 17.40 19.50
C SER A 22 4.40 18.63 20.28
N LYS A 23 5.24 19.51 19.68
CA LYS A 23 5.64 20.79 20.29
C LYS A 23 4.46 21.74 20.48
N ASN A 24 3.40 21.57 19.72
CA ASN A 24 2.16 22.34 19.79
C ASN A 24 1.06 21.64 20.61
N GLY A 25 1.41 20.65 21.44
CA GLY A 25 0.49 19.98 22.36
C GLY A 25 -0.29 18.80 21.76
N VAL A 26 0.01 18.39 20.51
CA VAL A 26 -0.61 17.20 19.92
C VAL A 26 0.06 15.95 20.50
N GLN A 27 -0.72 15.09 21.10
CA GLN A 27 -0.23 13.86 21.74
C GLN A 27 0.06 12.73 20.74
N LYS A 28 -0.77 12.60 19.71
CA LYS A 28 -0.65 11.56 18.68
C LYS A 28 -0.84 12.14 17.29
N VAL A 29 -0.03 11.69 16.35
CA VAL A 29 -0.09 12.07 14.94
C VAL A 29 -0.31 10.82 14.10
N ILE A 30 -1.36 10.83 13.29
CA ILE A 30 -1.64 9.78 12.31
C ILE A 30 -1.40 10.36 10.92
N VAL A 31 -0.50 9.74 10.16
CA VAL A 31 -0.14 10.16 8.81
C VAL A 31 -0.78 9.21 7.80
N SER A 32 -1.66 9.71 6.95
CA SER A 32 -2.31 8.94 5.87
C SER A 32 -1.39 8.72 4.65
N ALA A 33 -0.11 8.48 4.90
CA ALA A 33 0.91 8.26 3.87
C ALA A 33 2.14 7.59 4.50
N PRO A 34 2.97 6.86 3.73
CA PRO A 34 4.19 6.28 4.27
C PRO A 34 5.19 7.37 4.67
N VAL A 35 5.82 7.19 5.81
CA VAL A 35 6.97 7.98 6.25
C VAL A 35 8.24 7.16 6.01
N LYS A 36 9.22 7.79 5.38
CA LYS A 36 10.52 7.15 5.13
C LYS A 36 11.41 7.36 6.33
N ALA A 37 11.91 6.28 6.90
CA ALA A 37 12.88 6.22 7.99
C ALA A 37 12.39 6.71 9.36
N GLY A 38 13.12 6.34 10.39
CA GLY A 38 12.95 6.76 11.76
C GLY A 38 12.20 5.77 12.64
N THR A 39 11.70 6.25 13.75
CA THR A 39 10.98 5.49 14.78
C THR A 39 9.47 5.42 14.52
N VAL A 40 9.02 5.92 13.35
CA VAL A 40 7.60 5.97 13.00
C VAL A 40 7.10 4.58 12.58
N ALA A 41 6.09 4.08 13.29
CA ALA A 41 5.47 2.81 12.96
C ALA A 41 4.58 2.95 11.71
N ASN A 42 4.92 2.20 10.65
CA ASN A 42 4.06 2.05 9.48
C ASN A 42 3.10 0.89 9.73
N LEU A 43 1.83 1.21 9.96
CA LEU A 43 0.80 0.25 10.32
C LEU A 43 -0.07 -0.09 9.12
N VAL A 44 -0.32 -1.38 8.96
CA VAL A 44 -1.37 -1.93 8.10
C VAL A 44 -2.33 -2.70 8.99
N TYR A 45 -3.53 -2.17 9.17
CA TYR A 45 -4.53 -2.76 10.04
C TYR A 45 -4.92 -4.17 9.58
N GLY A 46 -5.06 -5.09 10.52
CA GLY A 46 -5.27 -6.52 10.26
C GLY A 46 -4.00 -7.31 9.91
N VAL A 47 -2.85 -6.64 9.76
CA VAL A 47 -1.59 -7.29 9.36
C VAL A 47 -0.51 -7.13 10.42
N ASN A 48 -0.19 -5.91 10.84
CA ASN A 48 0.90 -5.65 11.78
C ASN A 48 0.57 -4.64 12.89
N GLU A 49 -0.69 -4.36 13.16
CA GLU A 49 -1.10 -3.42 14.21
C GLU A 49 -0.58 -3.80 15.60
N SER A 50 -0.25 -5.06 15.82
CA SER A 50 0.34 -5.55 17.08
C SER A 50 1.68 -4.92 17.44
N ILE A 51 2.38 -4.32 16.47
CA ILE A 51 3.64 -3.57 16.74
C ILE A 51 3.37 -2.21 17.38
N TYR A 52 2.12 -1.74 17.42
CA TYR A 52 1.79 -0.45 18.00
C TYR A 52 1.88 -0.48 19.52
N ASP A 53 2.76 0.37 20.06
CA ASP A 53 2.84 0.65 21.50
C ASP A 53 2.44 2.12 21.75
N PRO A 54 1.35 2.39 22.48
CA PRO A 54 0.88 3.76 22.74
C PRO A 54 1.87 4.60 23.55
N ASN A 55 2.80 3.99 24.27
CA ASN A 55 3.81 4.71 25.06
C ASN A 55 5.02 5.10 24.22
N MET A 56 5.33 4.35 23.17
CA MET A 56 6.49 4.56 22.32
C MET A 56 6.14 5.29 21.01
N HIS A 57 4.99 4.98 20.42
CA HIS A 57 4.61 5.47 19.11
C HIS A 57 3.67 6.69 19.19
N ASN A 58 4.27 7.88 19.20
CA ASN A 58 3.51 9.13 19.15
C ASN A 58 3.16 9.55 17.71
N ILE A 59 3.88 9.02 16.73
CA ILE A 59 3.63 9.20 15.31
C ILE A 59 3.47 7.83 14.70
N VAL A 60 2.37 7.61 14.00
CA VAL A 60 2.09 6.39 13.24
C VAL A 60 1.66 6.73 11.82
N THR A 61 1.87 5.84 10.89
CA THR A 61 1.36 6.00 9.53
C THR A 61 0.41 4.87 9.17
N ALA A 62 -0.56 5.17 8.32
CA ALA A 62 -1.42 4.19 7.68
C ALA A 62 -0.76 3.57 6.42
N ALA A 63 0.57 3.64 6.30
CA ALA A 63 1.33 3.16 5.15
C ALA A 63 0.87 3.77 3.81
N SER A 64 1.00 3.04 2.71
CA SER A 64 0.50 3.47 1.39
C SER A 64 -0.72 2.66 0.96
N CYS A 65 -1.51 3.22 0.03
CA CYS A 65 -2.66 2.52 -0.55
C CYS A 65 -2.28 1.15 -1.12
N THR A 66 -1.20 1.07 -1.90
CA THR A 66 -0.73 -0.20 -2.47
C THR A 66 -0.20 -1.15 -1.39
N THR A 67 0.41 -0.64 -0.31
CA THR A 67 0.84 -1.49 0.82
C THR A 67 -0.36 -2.06 1.55
N ASN A 68 -1.42 -1.28 1.76
CA ASN A 68 -2.66 -1.76 2.38
C ASN A 68 -3.39 -2.79 1.50
N CYS A 69 -3.31 -2.68 0.18
CA CYS A 69 -3.80 -3.72 -0.73
C CYS A 69 -2.96 -5.00 -0.67
N LEU A 70 -1.64 -4.86 -0.72
CA LEU A 70 -0.72 -6.00 -0.90
C LEU A 70 -0.48 -6.76 0.41
N ALA A 71 -0.40 -6.10 1.55
CA ALA A 71 -0.03 -6.73 2.81
C ALA A 71 -1.04 -7.81 3.29
N PRO A 72 -2.36 -7.60 3.23
CA PRO A 72 -3.33 -8.67 3.51
C PRO A 72 -3.20 -9.87 2.56
N ILE A 73 -2.94 -9.62 1.27
CA ILE A 73 -2.71 -10.68 0.28
C ILE A 73 -1.47 -11.50 0.63
N VAL A 74 -0.36 -10.82 0.93
CA VAL A 74 0.89 -11.49 1.34
C VAL A 74 0.68 -12.23 2.65
N LYS A 75 -0.07 -11.69 3.62
CA LYS A 75 -0.41 -12.37 4.87
C LYS A 75 -1.06 -13.72 4.60
N VAL A 76 -2.15 -13.72 3.84
CA VAL A 76 -2.89 -14.96 3.51
C VAL A 76 -1.99 -15.97 2.82
N VAL A 77 -1.28 -15.56 1.78
CA VAL A 77 -0.48 -16.49 0.97
C VAL A 77 0.79 -16.95 1.70
N HIS A 78 1.52 -16.02 2.33
CA HIS A 78 2.80 -16.33 2.96
C HIS A 78 2.65 -17.16 4.23
N GLU A 79 1.69 -16.82 5.08
CA GLU A 79 1.45 -17.55 6.34
C GLU A 79 0.86 -18.95 6.08
N SER A 80 0.11 -19.15 4.97
CA SER A 80 -0.50 -20.44 4.65
C SER A 80 0.38 -21.33 3.78
N LEU A 81 1.02 -20.78 2.76
CA LEU A 81 1.69 -21.53 1.69
C LEU A 81 3.19 -21.26 1.59
N GLY A 82 3.65 -20.17 2.20
CA GLY A 82 5.03 -19.69 2.11
C GLY A 82 5.37 -19.13 0.72
N ILE A 83 5.91 -17.92 0.68
CA ILE A 83 6.36 -17.28 -0.56
C ILE A 83 7.88 -17.44 -0.66
N LYS A 84 8.37 -18.03 -1.78
CA LYS A 84 9.80 -18.08 -2.11
C LYS A 84 10.27 -16.76 -2.68
N HIS A 85 9.58 -16.29 -3.71
CA HIS A 85 9.78 -14.98 -4.34
C HIS A 85 8.54 -14.60 -5.15
N GLY A 86 8.49 -13.34 -5.61
CA GLY A 86 7.35 -12.87 -6.40
C GLY A 86 7.60 -11.56 -7.11
N SER A 87 6.71 -11.28 -8.06
CA SER A 87 6.66 -10.04 -8.83
C SER A 87 5.28 -9.41 -8.69
N ILE A 88 5.27 -8.10 -8.43
CA ILE A 88 4.05 -7.33 -8.23
C ILE A 88 3.98 -6.21 -9.26
N THR A 89 2.89 -6.14 -9.99
CA THR A 89 2.61 -5.02 -10.90
C THR A 89 1.36 -4.30 -10.46
N THR A 90 1.48 -3.01 -10.16
CA THR A 90 0.31 -2.18 -9.80
C THR A 90 -0.07 -1.27 -10.95
N ILE A 91 -1.23 -1.48 -11.52
CA ILE A 91 -1.89 -0.56 -12.46
C ILE A 91 -2.63 0.45 -11.61
N HIS A 92 -2.09 1.67 -11.54
CA HIS A 92 -2.43 2.62 -10.49
C HIS A 92 -3.07 3.88 -11.06
N ASN A 93 -4.13 4.36 -10.41
CA ASN A 93 -4.70 5.66 -10.73
C ASN A 93 -3.66 6.79 -10.62
N VAL A 94 -3.95 7.93 -11.22
CA VAL A 94 -3.13 9.13 -11.08
C VAL A 94 -3.19 9.68 -9.65
N THR A 95 -2.11 10.28 -9.23
CA THR A 95 -2.01 11.00 -7.95
C THR A 95 -1.42 12.38 -8.18
N ASN A 96 -1.23 13.16 -7.13
CA ASN A 96 -0.60 14.49 -7.20
C ASN A 96 0.84 14.48 -7.75
N THR A 97 1.45 13.31 -7.91
CA THR A 97 2.79 13.17 -8.50
C THR A 97 2.78 13.13 -10.03
N GLN A 98 1.62 12.94 -10.64
CA GLN A 98 1.41 13.05 -12.07
C GLN A 98 1.02 14.48 -12.46
N THR A 99 1.22 14.81 -13.72
CA THR A 99 0.86 16.12 -14.28
C THR A 99 -0.23 15.98 -15.34
N ILE A 100 -1.08 16.98 -15.45
CA ILE A 100 -2.13 17.06 -16.50
C ILE A 100 -1.52 17.52 -17.82
N VAL A 101 -0.65 18.51 -17.77
CA VAL A 101 0.08 19.05 -18.93
C VAL A 101 1.56 18.75 -18.73
N ASP A 102 2.26 18.46 -19.83
CA ASP A 102 3.71 18.21 -19.81
C ASP A 102 4.44 19.34 -19.07
N ARG A 103 5.32 18.97 -18.15
CA ARG A 103 6.15 19.93 -17.39
C ARG A 103 7.51 19.34 -17.04
N PRO A 104 8.55 20.15 -16.82
CA PRO A 104 9.85 19.65 -16.38
C PRO A 104 9.75 18.84 -15.09
N SER A 105 10.41 17.68 -15.05
CA SER A 105 10.54 16.81 -13.90
C SER A 105 11.89 16.11 -13.90
N LYS A 106 12.39 15.73 -12.72
CA LYS A 106 13.61 14.91 -12.60
C LYS A 106 13.45 13.52 -13.22
N ASP A 107 12.27 12.95 -13.15
CA ASP A 107 11.90 11.72 -13.86
C ASP A 107 11.16 12.12 -15.15
N PHE A 108 11.79 11.87 -16.30
CA PHE A 108 11.24 12.22 -17.61
C PHE A 108 9.89 11.56 -17.89
N ARG A 109 9.61 10.37 -17.34
CA ARG A 109 8.30 9.73 -17.48
C ARG A 109 7.21 10.50 -16.74
N ARG A 110 7.55 11.06 -15.57
CA ARG A 110 6.63 11.89 -14.76
C ARG A 110 6.48 13.31 -15.28
N SER A 111 7.29 13.72 -16.28
CA SER A 111 7.14 15.01 -16.95
C SER A 111 6.01 15.00 -17.98
N ARG A 112 5.54 13.84 -18.38
CA ARG A 112 4.52 13.68 -19.42
C ARG A 112 3.12 13.69 -18.80
N SER A 113 2.17 14.21 -19.61
CA SER A 113 0.74 14.23 -19.26
C SER A 113 0.21 12.84 -18.92
N ALA A 114 -0.49 12.74 -17.79
CA ALA A 114 -1.15 11.51 -17.37
C ALA A 114 -2.57 11.34 -17.95
N LEU A 115 -3.09 12.30 -18.70
CA LEU A 115 -4.44 12.23 -19.25
C LEU A 115 -4.60 11.14 -20.31
N ASN A 116 -3.53 10.82 -21.03
CA ASN A 116 -3.56 9.91 -22.18
C ASN A 116 -2.32 9.03 -22.28
N SER A 117 -1.62 8.82 -21.16
CA SER A 117 -0.37 8.06 -21.14
C SER A 117 -0.40 6.95 -20.08
N LEU A 118 0.18 5.82 -20.44
CA LEU A 118 0.63 4.82 -19.47
C LEU A 118 2.02 5.23 -18.99
N ILE A 119 2.19 5.47 -17.69
CA ILE A 119 3.44 5.97 -17.13
C ILE A 119 4.07 4.91 -16.23
N PRO A 120 5.07 4.15 -16.71
CA PRO A 120 5.82 3.22 -15.86
C PRO A 120 6.58 3.98 -14.77
N THR A 121 6.54 3.47 -13.55
CA THR A 121 7.20 4.06 -12.39
C THR A 121 7.58 2.99 -11.38
N THR A 122 8.42 3.36 -10.43
CA THR A 122 8.75 2.51 -9.29
C THR A 122 7.62 2.51 -8.27
N THR A 123 7.53 1.43 -7.50
CA THR A 123 6.68 1.34 -6.31
C THR A 123 7.52 0.97 -5.10
N GLY A 124 7.23 1.57 -3.97
CA GLY A 124 7.86 1.21 -2.69
C GLY A 124 7.13 0.08 -1.94
N SER A 125 6.05 -0.45 -2.50
CA SER A 125 5.18 -1.38 -1.78
C SER A 125 5.84 -2.73 -1.51
N ALA A 126 6.61 -3.27 -2.47
CA ALA A 126 7.39 -4.48 -2.24
C ALA A 126 8.42 -4.30 -1.11
N THR A 127 9.08 -3.13 -1.06
CA THR A 127 10.00 -2.78 0.03
C THR A 127 9.25 -2.62 1.36
N ALA A 128 8.04 -2.07 1.36
CA ALA A 128 7.24 -1.91 2.57
C ALA A 128 6.80 -3.26 3.16
N ILE A 129 6.52 -4.26 2.32
CA ILE A 129 6.23 -5.63 2.79
C ILE A 129 7.42 -6.22 3.54
N ASN A 130 8.66 -5.90 3.15
CA ASN A 130 9.87 -6.39 3.84
C ASN A 130 10.01 -5.85 5.27
N LEU A 131 9.34 -4.75 5.60
CA LEU A 131 9.29 -4.24 6.98
C LEU A 131 8.30 -5.03 7.85
N ILE A 132 7.31 -5.67 7.21
CA ILE A 132 6.31 -6.50 7.89
C ILE A 132 6.80 -7.95 7.97
N TYR A 133 7.35 -8.46 6.86
CA TYR A 133 7.89 -9.80 6.70
C TYR A 133 9.37 -9.73 6.30
N PRO A 134 10.30 -9.57 7.27
CA PRO A 134 11.74 -9.41 6.98
C PRO A 134 12.35 -10.56 6.20
N GLU A 135 11.80 -11.78 6.32
CA GLU A 135 12.21 -12.97 5.58
C GLU A 135 11.92 -12.91 4.08
N LEU A 136 11.05 -11.98 3.65
CA LEU A 136 10.79 -11.70 2.24
C LEU A 136 11.71 -10.62 1.66
N ASN A 137 12.67 -10.14 2.42
CA ASN A 137 13.61 -9.14 1.93
C ASN A 137 14.41 -9.67 0.72
N GLY A 138 14.38 -8.90 -0.37
CA GLY A 138 15.02 -9.27 -1.64
C GLY A 138 14.27 -10.34 -2.44
N LYS A 139 13.16 -10.89 -1.94
CA LYS A 139 12.37 -11.92 -2.64
C LYS A 139 11.17 -11.34 -3.40
N LEU A 140 10.71 -10.17 -3.05
CA LEU A 140 9.62 -9.49 -3.74
C LEU A 140 10.16 -8.30 -4.54
N ASN A 141 9.79 -8.25 -5.81
CA ASN A 141 10.08 -7.12 -6.70
C ASN A 141 8.77 -6.51 -7.19
N GLY A 142 8.75 -5.21 -7.45
CA GLY A 142 7.53 -4.53 -7.85
C GLY A 142 7.75 -3.34 -8.77
N SER A 143 6.79 -3.16 -9.67
CA SER A 143 6.68 -2.01 -10.54
C SER A 143 5.26 -1.45 -10.51
N ALA A 144 5.07 -0.22 -10.97
CA ALA A 144 3.76 0.37 -11.14
C ALA A 144 3.63 1.03 -12.50
N VAL A 145 2.42 1.03 -13.03
CA VAL A 145 2.06 1.81 -14.23
C VAL A 145 0.93 2.74 -13.86
N ARG A 146 1.16 4.05 -13.96
CA ARG A 146 0.08 5.03 -13.79
C ARG A 146 -0.78 5.05 -15.05
N VAL A 147 -2.10 5.07 -14.84
CA VAL A 147 -3.11 5.07 -15.90
C VAL A 147 -4.05 6.25 -15.72
N PRO A 148 -4.69 6.74 -16.80
CA PRO A 148 -5.58 7.91 -16.73
C PRO A 148 -6.92 7.60 -16.05
N LEU A 149 -6.87 7.17 -14.80
CA LEU A 149 -8.01 6.94 -13.93
C LEU A 149 -7.86 7.81 -12.69
N LEU A 150 -8.98 8.29 -12.15
CA LEU A 150 -9.01 9.15 -10.96
C LEU A 150 -9.11 8.35 -9.67
N ASN A 151 -9.61 7.14 -9.72
CA ASN A 151 -9.84 6.31 -8.55
C ASN A 151 -9.61 4.83 -8.86
N ALA A 152 -9.33 4.07 -7.82
CA ALA A 152 -9.02 2.65 -7.82
C ALA A 152 -7.68 2.28 -8.50
N SER A 153 -7.21 1.10 -8.19
CA SER A 153 -6.00 0.51 -8.77
C SER A 153 -6.18 -1.01 -8.81
N LEU A 154 -5.45 -1.65 -9.69
CA LEU A 154 -5.40 -3.11 -9.79
C LEU A 154 -3.98 -3.56 -9.50
N THR A 155 -3.82 -4.50 -8.60
CA THR A 155 -2.52 -5.13 -8.31
C THR A 155 -2.53 -6.56 -8.82
N ASP A 156 -1.62 -6.87 -9.75
CA ASP A 156 -1.30 -8.21 -10.19
C ASP A 156 -0.09 -8.71 -9.41
N ALA A 157 -0.26 -9.83 -8.71
CA ALA A 157 0.77 -10.41 -7.86
C ALA A 157 1.01 -11.88 -8.26
N VAL A 158 2.24 -12.16 -8.69
CA VAL A 158 2.68 -13.51 -9.06
C VAL A 158 3.68 -13.99 -8.02
N PHE A 159 3.39 -15.14 -7.38
CA PHE A 159 4.24 -15.72 -6.36
C PHE A 159 4.67 -17.14 -6.73
N GLU A 160 5.93 -17.45 -6.53
CA GLU A 160 6.37 -18.84 -6.38
C GLU A 160 6.26 -19.25 -4.92
N LEU A 161 5.59 -20.35 -4.67
CA LEU A 161 5.24 -20.81 -3.32
C LEU A 161 6.17 -21.94 -2.85
N ASN A 162 6.28 -22.11 -1.53
CA ASN A 162 6.98 -23.24 -0.92
C ASN A 162 6.16 -24.53 -1.03
N THR A 163 4.84 -24.39 -0.96
CA THR A 163 3.88 -25.51 -0.96
C THR A 163 3.14 -25.54 -2.28
N SER A 164 3.01 -26.74 -2.88
CA SER A 164 2.14 -26.94 -4.04
C SER A 164 0.69 -26.73 -3.66
N THR A 165 -0.07 -26.07 -4.51
CA THR A 165 -1.47 -25.69 -4.24
C THR A 165 -2.29 -25.71 -5.52
N THR A 166 -3.59 -25.53 -5.37
CA THR A 166 -4.56 -25.44 -6.45
C THR A 166 -5.29 -24.08 -6.42
N VAL A 167 -5.91 -23.70 -7.52
CA VAL A 167 -6.74 -22.49 -7.59
C VAL A 167 -7.85 -22.52 -6.53
N SER A 168 -8.49 -23.68 -6.33
CA SER A 168 -9.56 -23.83 -5.33
C SER A 168 -9.06 -23.62 -3.92
N GLU A 169 -7.89 -24.13 -3.58
CA GLU A 169 -7.29 -23.96 -2.25
C GLU A 169 -6.93 -22.50 -1.99
N VAL A 170 -6.29 -21.84 -2.96
CA VAL A 170 -5.94 -20.41 -2.83
C VAL A 170 -7.19 -19.56 -2.66
N ASN A 171 -8.21 -19.78 -3.49
CA ASN A 171 -9.47 -19.04 -3.37
C ASN A 171 -10.14 -19.30 -2.01
N GLY A 172 -10.17 -20.55 -1.54
CA GLY A 172 -10.71 -20.88 -0.21
C GLY A 172 -9.96 -20.21 0.95
N LEU A 173 -8.63 -20.02 0.82
CA LEU A 173 -7.86 -19.27 1.82
C LEU A 173 -8.27 -17.80 1.87
N PHE A 174 -8.49 -17.16 0.72
CA PHE A 174 -8.92 -15.76 0.66
C PHE A 174 -10.35 -15.59 1.15
N GLU A 175 -11.27 -16.47 0.74
CA GLU A 175 -12.67 -16.47 1.18
C GLU A 175 -12.75 -16.61 2.72
N ASN A 176 -12.06 -17.60 3.28
CA ASN A 176 -11.98 -17.78 4.73
C ASN A 176 -11.37 -16.56 5.45
N ALA A 177 -10.31 -15.98 4.91
CA ALA A 177 -9.68 -14.81 5.51
C ALA A 177 -10.64 -13.60 5.53
N ALA A 178 -11.36 -13.36 4.42
CA ALA A 178 -12.33 -12.29 4.30
C ALA A 178 -13.53 -12.45 5.26
N GLU A 179 -13.93 -13.67 5.56
CA GLU A 179 -15.03 -13.96 6.49
C GLU A 179 -14.62 -13.97 7.96
N THR A 180 -13.31 -14.09 8.24
CA THR A 180 -12.81 -14.30 9.61
C THR A 180 -11.84 -13.19 10.05
N TYR A 181 -10.53 -13.47 10.03
CA TYR A 181 -9.51 -12.60 10.64
C TYR A 181 -9.15 -11.33 9.84
N LEU A 182 -9.55 -11.26 8.59
CA LEU A 182 -9.45 -10.05 7.75
C LEU A 182 -10.83 -9.49 7.37
N LYS A 183 -11.88 -9.84 8.13
CA LYS A 183 -13.22 -9.31 7.92
C LYS A 183 -13.19 -7.77 7.99
N ASP A 184 -13.91 -7.12 7.08
CA ASP A 184 -13.97 -5.66 6.91
C ASP A 184 -12.63 -5.01 6.50
N ILE A 185 -11.63 -5.83 6.08
CA ILE A 185 -10.31 -5.40 5.60
C ILE A 185 -10.06 -5.96 4.19
N LEU A 186 -10.34 -7.25 4.01
CA LEU A 186 -10.19 -7.96 2.74
C LEU A 186 -11.57 -8.43 2.26
N GLY A 187 -11.96 -8.04 1.06
CA GLY A 187 -13.10 -8.59 0.36
C GLY A 187 -12.68 -9.73 -0.56
N TYR A 188 -13.53 -10.77 -0.66
CA TYR A 188 -13.43 -11.81 -1.67
C TYR A 188 -14.59 -11.69 -2.66
N GLU A 189 -14.29 -11.54 -3.95
CA GLU A 189 -15.29 -11.32 -4.98
C GLU A 189 -15.09 -12.27 -6.16
N SER A 190 -16.11 -13.03 -6.49
CA SER A 190 -16.12 -14.01 -7.58
C SER A 190 -16.83 -13.55 -8.85
N ARG A 191 -17.52 -12.42 -8.81
CA ARG A 191 -18.21 -11.84 -9.95
C ARG A 191 -17.22 -11.17 -10.90
N ALA A 192 -17.58 -11.09 -12.18
CA ALA A 192 -16.78 -10.41 -13.21
C ALA A 192 -16.98 -8.88 -13.11
N LEU A 193 -16.30 -8.23 -12.17
CA LEU A 193 -16.35 -6.81 -11.91
C LEU A 193 -15.12 -6.08 -12.46
N VAL A 194 -15.21 -4.75 -12.51
CA VAL A 194 -14.14 -3.85 -12.92
C VAL A 194 -13.85 -2.82 -11.82
N SER A 195 -12.75 -2.10 -11.93
CA SER A 195 -12.29 -1.18 -10.88
C SER A 195 -13.30 -0.09 -10.48
N SER A 196 -14.19 0.33 -11.38
CA SER A 196 -15.24 1.30 -11.06
C SER A 196 -16.33 0.75 -10.14
N ASP A 197 -16.52 -0.56 -10.11
CA ASP A 197 -17.53 -1.20 -9.26
C ASP A 197 -17.14 -1.17 -7.78
N PHE A 198 -15.85 -0.98 -7.49
CA PHE A 198 -15.30 -0.87 -6.13
C PHE A 198 -15.16 0.58 -5.65
N VAL A 199 -15.67 1.57 -6.39
CA VAL A 199 -15.67 2.96 -5.94
C VAL A 199 -16.66 3.13 -4.79
N ASN A 200 -16.20 3.65 -3.65
CA ASN A 200 -16.92 3.75 -2.39
C ASN A 200 -17.26 2.41 -1.70
N ASP A 201 -16.63 1.34 -2.10
CA ASP A 201 -16.60 0.12 -1.31
C ASP A 201 -15.75 0.38 -0.03
N PRO A 202 -16.28 0.08 1.17
CA PRO A 202 -15.65 0.40 2.45
C PRO A 202 -14.35 -0.38 2.73
#